data_7d3a89222b002a3efea537242c1e8d31
#
_entry.id   7d3a89222b002a3efea537242c1e8d31
#
_cell.length_a   1.000
_cell.length_b   1.000
_cell.length_c   1.000
_cell.angle_alpha   90.00
_cell.angle_beta   90.00
_cell.angle_gamma   90.00
#
_symmetry.space_group_name_H-M   'P 1'
#
loop_
_entity.id
_entity.type
_entity.pdbx_description
1 polymer ?
#
loop_
_entity_poly.entity_id
_entity_poly.type
_entity_poly.pdbx_seq_one_letter_code
_entity_poly.pdbx_strand_id
1 'polypeptide(L)'
;MRISESFKTNGKLDMTWQCKINRTDEIGILANSLNSMSQNLSDTMLKLETANRQLKQDMEHIDELNKQRQYFLATASHELKTPITIIKGQVESMIMEIGRYKDTRTILPETLKEIENMEQLVKEILSISKLEMNTMSHTELLSLSNILKRVYKHLIPLANEKHIRIQKNISEDVMMMGNELLLEKAVHNIISNAIRHSPVGAELGLELSFDSLLVRNSGVNIPDEDLDKLFTPFYCVEKSHNKL
;
A
#
# COMPACT_ATOMS: atom_id res chain seq x y z
N MET A 1 -18.12 11.10 61.03
CA MET A 1 -18.19 10.54 59.69
C MET A 1 -17.15 11.25 58.83
N ARG A 2 -15.99 10.62 58.56
CA ARG A 2 -14.89 11.27 57.82
C ARG A 2 -15.06 10.95 56.31
N ILE A 3 -15.57 11.90 55.56
CA ILE A 3 -15.74 11.80 54.12
C ILE A 3 -14.48 12.26 53.34
N SER A 4 -13.48 12.81 54.05
CA SER A 4 -12.37 13.54 53.42
C SER A 4 -11.12 12.72 53.09
N GLU A 5 -11.03 11.45 53.48
CA GLU A 5 -9.80 10.66 53.32
C GLU A 5 -9.78 9.74 52.07
N SER A 6 -10.91 9.56 51.40
CA SER A 6 -11.00 8.64 50.23
C SER A 6 -10.70 9.29 48.87
N PHE A 7 -10.41 10.59 48.84
CA PHE A 7 -10.28 11.33 47.55
C PHE A 7 -8.89 11.31 46.93
N LYS A 8 -7.87 10.75 47.58
CA LYS A 8 -6.51 10.77 47.05
C LYS A 8 -5.79 9.44 47.28
N THR A 9 -5.89 8.53 46.34
CA THR A 9 -4.92 7.46 46.21
C THR A 9 -4.11 7.73 44.94
N ASN A 10 -2.80 8.00 45.10
CA ASN A 10 -1.80 8.15 44.02
C ASN A 10 -2.06 9.26 42.95
N GLY A 11 -2.59 10.42 43.33
CA GLY A 11 -2.73 11.54 42.39
C GLY A 11 -3.82 11.40 41.31
N LYS A 12 -4.52 10.26 41.25
CA LYS A 12 -5.73 10.07 40.46
C LYS A 12 -6.93 10.22 41.37
N LEU A 13 -7.93 10.98 40.94
CA LEU A 13 -9.26 11.01 41.55
C LEU A 13 -9.86 9.62 41.43
N ASP A 14 -10.08 8.95 42.58
CA ASP A 14 -10.87 7.71 42.63
C ASP A 14 -12.36 8.09 42.49
N MET A 15 -12.88 7.93 41.25
CA MET A 15 -14.27 8.23 40.93
C MET A 15 -15.23 7.07 41.21
N THR A 16 -14.74 5.97 41.78
CA THR A 16 -15.58 4.81 42.16
C THR A 16 -16.25 4.97 43.49
N TRP A 17 -16.07 6.14 44.13
CA TRP A 17 -16.65 6.43 45.45
C TRP A 17 -18.17 6.42 45.43
N GLN A 18 -18.78 5.69 46.34
CA GLN A 18 -20.22 5.62 46.57
C GLN A 18 -20.58 5.95 48.00
N CYS A 19 -21.54 6.85 48.17
CA CYS A 19 -22.13 7.16 49.46
C CYS A 19 -23.13 6.05 49.82
N LYS A 20 -22.74 5.12 50.70
CA LYS A 20 -23.61 4.02 51.18
C LYS A 20 -24.46 4.53 52.35
N ILE A 21 -25.50 5.26 52.05
CA ILE A 21 -26.49 5.75 53.05
C ILE A 21 -27.85 5.21 52.66
N ASN A 22 -28.45 4.41 53.51
CA ASN A 22 -29.78 3.82 53.31
C ASN A 22 -30.81 4.62 54.14
N ARG A 23 -31.17 5.83 53.61
CA ARG A 23 -32.13 6.76 54.22
C ARG A 23 -33.10 7.22 53.14
N THR A 24 -34.35 7.51 53.56
CA THR A 24 -35.41 7.97 52.68
C THR A 24 -35.72 9.46 52.85
N ASP A 25 -34.95 10.15 53.66
CA ASP A 25 -35.06 11.59 53.91
C ASP A 25 -34.19 12.41 52.90
N GLU A 26 -34.13 13.71 53.12
CA GLU A 26 -33.40 14.66 52.27
C GLU A 26 -31.91 14.28 52.13
N ILE A 27 -31.34 13.66 53.16
CA ILE A 27 -29.93 13.19 53.14
C ILE A 27 -29.78 11.96 52.20
N GLY A 28 -30.76 11.08 52.17
CA GLY A 28 -30.81 9.95 51.26
C GLY A 28 -30.91 10.40 49.79
N ILE A 29 -31.72 11.39 49.51
CA ILE A 29 -31.85 12.00 48.18
C ILE A 29 -30.54 12.64 47.72
N LEU A 30 -29.88 13.39 48.61
CA LEU A 30 -28.59 14.01 48.34
C LEU A 30 -27.51 12.95 48.08
N ALA A 31 -27.47 11.87 48.84
CA ALA A 31 -26.50 10.78 48.66
C ALA A 31 -26.68 10.09 47.28
N ASN A 32 -27.92 9.84 46.87
CA ASN A 32 -28.23 9.25 45.55
C ASN A 32 -27.85 10.19 44.44
N SER A 33 -28.11 11.50 44.56
CA SER A 33 -27.73 12.49 43.56
C SER A 33 -26.22 12.57 43.43
N LEU A 34 -25.46 12.52 44.54
CA LEU A 34 -23.99 12.52 44.53
C LEU A 34 -23.42 11.26 43.89
N ASN A 35 -23.99 10.08 44.18
CA ASN A 35 -23.62 8.83 43.56
C ASN A 35 -23.86 8.85 42.04
N SER A 36 -25.00 9.37 41.60
CA SER A 36 -25.33 9.52 40.17
C SER A 36 -24.33 10.47 39.46
N MET A 37 -23.98 11.59 40.12
CA MET A 37 -22.99 12.53 39.61
C MET A 37 -21.60 11.88 39.51
N SER A 38 -21.16 11.15 40.51
CA SER A 38 -19.88 10.41 40.52
C SER A 38 -19.83 9.39 39.40
N GLN A 39 -20.91 8.62 39.20
CA GLN A 39 -20.99 7.65 38.11
C GLN A 39 -20.93 8.32 36.74
N ASN A 40 -21.72 9.37 36.52
CA ASN A 40 -21.71 10.10 35.25
C ASN A 40 -20.34 10.70 34.94
N LEU A 41 -19.64 11.20 35.96
CA LEU A 41 -18.29 11.75 35.82
C LEU A 41 -17.29 10.66 35.46
N SER A 42 -17.36 9.51 36.13
CA SER A 42 -16.52 8.35 35.83
C SER A 42 -16.72 7.86 34.38
N ASP A 43 -17.97 7.71 33.96
CA ASP A 43 -18.30 7.29 32.59
C ASP A 43 -17.82 8.29 31.55
N THR A 44 -17.94 9.60 31.85
CA THR A 44 -17.45 10.67 30.97
C THR A 44 -15.94 10.66 30.84
N MET A 45 -15.23 10.47 31.96
CA MET A 45 -13.76 10.35 31.93
C MET A 45 -13.30 9.13 31.15
N LEU A 46 -13.95 7.98 31.31
CA LEU A 46 -13.62 6.78 30.55
C LEU A 46 -13.83 6.98 29.03
N LYS A 47 -14.95 7.63 28.66
CA LYS A 47 -15.20 7.99 27.27
C LYS A 47 -14.14 8.95 26.72
N LEU A 48 -13.75 9.95 27.52
CA LEU A 48 -12.71 10.92 27.14
C LEU A 48 -11.34 10.24 26.96
N GLU A 49 -10.95 9.35 27.88
CA GLU A 49 -9.69 8.60 27.75
C GLU A 49 -9.70 7.71 26.52
N THR A 50 -10.84 7.05 26.25
CA THR A 50 -10.98 6.21 25.05
C THR A 50 -10.88 7.03 23.77
N ALA A 51 -11.59 8.18 23.72
CA ALA A 51 -11.54 9.08 22.57
C ALA A 51 -10.12 9.67 22.35
N ASN A 52 -9.43 10.06 23.43
CA ASN A 52 -8.05 10.53 23.34
C ASN A 52 -7.09 9.46 22.83
N ARG A 53 -7.27 8.20 23.25
CA ARG A 53 -6.45 7.08 22.76
C ARG A 53 -6.69 6.86 21.27
N GLN A 54 -7.97 6.87 20.85
CA GLN A 54 -8.31 6.73 19.43
C GLN A 54 -7.73 7.88 18.61
N LEU A 55 -7.90 9.11 19.06
CA LEU A 55 -7.35 10.29 18.38
C LEU A 55 -5.84 10.20 18.22
N LYS A 56 -5.12 9.74 19.27
CA LYS A 56 -3.67 9.55 19.18
C LYS A 56 -3.28 8.50 18.13
N GLN A 57 -3.99 7.38 18.09
CA GLN A 57 -3.77 6.33 17.09
C GLN A 57 -4.05 6.85 15.66
N ASP A 58 -5.14 7.62 15.48
CA ASP A 58 -5.48 8.20 14.20
C ASP A 58 -4.41 9.21 13.75
N MET A 59 -3.88 10.02 14.68
CA MET A 59 -2.78 10.97 14.39
C MET A 59 -1.49 10.25 13.98
N GLU A 60 -1.11 9.18 14.69
CA GLU A 60 0.06 8.37 14.35
C GLU A 60 -0.10 7.73 12.97
N HIS A 61 -1.30 7.26 12.66
CA HIS A 61 -1.62 6.69 11.33
C HIS A 61 -1.54 7.75 10.21
N ILE A 62 -2.11 8.95 10.44
CA ILE A 62 -2.04 10.06 9.49
C ILE A 62 -0.58 10.51 9.25
N ASP A 63 0.23 10.57 10.31
CA ASP A 63 1.65 10.93 10.19
C ASP A 63 2.42 9.91 9.33
N GLU A 64 2.15 8.63 9.53
CA GLU A 64 2.74 7.56 8.72
C GLU A 64 2.31 7.65 7.23
N LEU A 65 1.02 7.87 6.95
CA LEU A 65 0.53 8.08 5.59
C LEU A 65 1.18 9.31 4.92
N ASN A 66 1.36 10.41 5.67
CA ASN A 66 2.02 11.60 5.16
C ASN A 66 3.51 11.35 4.84
N LYS A 67 4.22 10.59 5.68
CA LYS A 67 5.61 10.19 5.41
C LYS A 67 5.71 9.34 4.14
N GLN A 68 4.83 8.36 3.99
CA GLN A 68 4.78 7.52 2.80
C GLN A 68 4.51 8.35 1.54
N ARG A 69 3.57 9.30 1.61
CA ARG A 69 3.26 10.21 0.50
C ARG A 69 4.44 11.11 0.14
N GLN A 70 5.14 11.67 1.13
CA GLN A 70 6.33 12.49 0.90
C GLN A 70 7.45 11.67 0.26
N TYR A 71 7.70 10.47 0.76
CA TYR A 71 8.66 9.55 0.20
C TYR A 71 8.32 9.21 -1.26
N PHE A 72 7.07 8.88 -1.53
CA PHE A 72 6.58 8.61 -2.89
C PHE A 72 6.85 9.78 -3.85
N LEU A 73 6.49 11.02 -3.46
CA LEU A 73 6.69 12.20 -4.30
C LEU A 73 8.18 12.51 -4.53
N ALA A 74 9.01 12.35 -3.51
CA ALA A 74 10.46 12.55 -3.62
C ALA A 74 11.08 11.52 -4.58
N THR A 75 10.71 10.25 -4.43
CA THR A 75 11.21 9.17 -5.28
C THR A 75 10.72 9.32 -6.72
N ALA A 76 9.43 9.62 -6.93
CA ALA A 76 8.87 9.87 -8.25
C ALA A 76 9.60 11.03 -8.97
N SER A 77 9.88 12.12 -8.23
CA SER A 77 10.63 13.25 -8.77
C SER A 77 12.05 12.87 -9.18
N HIS A 78 12.73 12.05 -8.38
CA HIS A 78 14.07 11.55 -8.68
C HIS A 78 14.07 10.63 -9.92
N GLU A 79 13.13 9.69 -9.97
CA GLU A 79 13.02 8.73 -11.07
C GLU A 79 12.61 9.40 -12.40
N LEU A 80 11.88 10.51 -12.37
CA LEU A 80 11.58 11.33 -13.56
C LEU A 80 12.78 12.19 -13.99
N LYS A 81 13.56 12.70 -13.04
CA LYS A 81 14.70 13.57 -13.37
C LYS A 81 15.78 12.84 -14.15
N THR A 82 16.03 11.58 -13.86
CA THR A 82 17.07 10.77 -14.51
C THR A 82 16.85 10.63 -16.02
N PRO A 83 15.71 10.10 -16.52
CA PRO A 83 15.46 9.99 -17.96
C PRO A 83 15.40 11.36 -18.66
N ILE A 84 14.86 12.38 -18.03
CA ILE A 84 14.85 13.75 -18.58
C ILE A 84 16.29 14.22 -18.80
N THR A 85 17.19 14.00 -17.84
CA THR A 85 18.60 14.39 -17.97
C THR A 85 19.31 13.61 -19.09
N ILE A 86 19.03 12.32 -19.22
CA ILE A 86 19.58 11.47 -20.29
C ILE A 86 19.10 11.94 -21.64
N ILE A 87 17.78 12.11 -21.83
CA ILE A 87 17.18 12.60 -23.10
C ILE A 87 17.77 13.95 -23.46
N LYS A 88 17.81 14.88 -22.50
CA LYS A 88 18.40 16.22 -22.72
C LYS A 88 19.84 16.12 -23.18
N GLY A 89 20.68 15.35 -22.50
CA GLY A 89 22.08 15.17 -22.87
C GLY A 89 22.27 14.52 -24.24
N GLN A 90 21.44 13.53 -24.59
CA GLN A 90 21.45 12.92 -25.92
C GLN A 90 21.08 13.94 -27.00
N VAL A 91 20.02 14.71 -26.81
CA VAL A 91 19.55 15.74 -27.77
C VAL A 91 20.60 16.85 -27.91
N GLU A 92 21.15 17.38 -26.82
CA GLU A 92 22.21 18.39 -26.83
C GLU A 92 23.46 17.86 -27.58
N SER A 93 23.85 16.61 -27.35
CA SER A 93 24.98 15.98 -28.04
C SER A 93 24.73 15.74 -29.54
N MET A 94 23.47 15.45 -29.94
CA MET A 94 23.07 15.36 -31.34
C MET A 94 23.13 16.75 -32.03
N ILE A 95 22.65 17.80 -31.35
CA ILE A 95 22.72 19.18 -31.88
C ILE A 95 24.16 19.63 -32.09
N MET A 96 25.07 19.26 -31.16
CA MET A 96 26.48 19.59 -31.22
C MET A 96 27.30 18.66 -32.10
N GLU A 97 26.71 17.61 -32.67
CA GLU A 97 27.36 16.58 -33.48
C GLU A 97 28.58 15.92 -32.79
N ILE A 98 28.49 15.69 -31.46
CA ILE A 98 29.58 15.15 -30.68
C ILE A 98 29.68 13.63 -30.77
N GLY A 99 30.86 13.10 -31.14
CA GLY A 99 31.17 11.67 -31.09
C GLY A 99 30.15 10.80 -31.84
N ARG A 100 29.57 9.77 -31.16
CA ARG A 100 28.57 8.87 -31.72
C ARG A 100 27.21 9.54 -32.02
N TYR A 101 26.96 10.69 -31.43
CA TYR A 101 25.71 11.44 -31.59
C TYR A 101 25.60 12.18 -32.94
N LYS A 102 26.65 12.15 -33.78
CA LYS A 102 26.57 12.60 -35.20
C LYS A 102 25.63 11.76 -36.03
N ASP A 103 25.55 10.43 -35.76
CA ASP A 103 24.62 9.54 -36.41
C ASP A 103 23.29 9.52 -35.63
N THR A 104 22.44 10.50 -35.93
CA THR A 104 21.12 10.61 -35.30
C THR A 104 20.23 9.40 -35.55
N ARG A 105 20.42 8.65 -36.66
CA ARG A 105 19.61 7.47 -36.98
C ARG A 105 19.83 6.35 -35.96
N THR A 106 21.01 6.23 -35.40
CA THR A 106 21.35 5.24 -34.39
C THR A 106 20.88 5.67 -32.99
N ILE A 107 20.95 6.98 -32.68
CA ILE A 107 20.65 7.49 -31.34
C ILE A 107 19.16 7.78 -31.11
N LEU A 108 18.42 8.21 -32.16
CA LEU A 108 16.98 8.49 -32.02
C LEU A 108 16.16 7.31 -31.49
N PRO A 109 16.37 6.04 -31.88
CA PRO A 109 15.68 4.89 -31.28
C PRO A 109 16.00 4.70 -29.80
N GLU A 110 17.25 4.96 -29.37
CA GLU A 110 17.65 4.91 -27.95
C GLU A 110 16.91 6.01 -27.16
N THR A 111 16.87 7.23 -27.71
CA THR A 111 16.16 8.35 -27.08
C THR A 111 14.65 8.12 -27.03
N LEU A 112 14.06 7.55 -28.08
CA LEU A 112 12.63 7.18 -28.11
C LEU A 112 12.30 6.15 -27.02
N LYS A 113 13.13 5.13 -26.86
CA LYS A 113 12.97 4.13 -25.82
C LYS A 113 12.99 4.74 -24.41
N GLU A 114 13.83 5.76 -24.18
CA GLU A 114 13.89 6.45 -22.90
C GLU A 114 12.63 7.30 -22.65
N ILE A 115 12.06 7.91 -23.73
CA ILE A 115 10.77 8.61 -23.65
C ILE A 115 9.63 7.63 -23.32
N GLU A 116 9.62 6.44 -23.94
CA GLU A 116 8.63 5.40 -23.66
C GLU A 116 8.70 4.91 -22.21
N ASN A 117 9.92 4.74 -21.68
CA ASN A 117 10.15 4.39 -20.27
C ASN A 117 9.58 5.48 -19.34
N MET A 118 9.82 6.76 -19.66
CA MET A 118 9.30 7.90 -18.91
C MET A 118 7.77 7.97 -18.98
N GLU A 119 7.17 7.71 -20.15
CA GLU A 119 5.71 7.64 -20.31
C GLU A 119 5.10 6.56 -19.41
N GLN A 120 5.73 5.40 -19.36
CA GLN A 120 5.29 4.30 -18.49
C GLN A 120 5.37 4.71 -17.00
N LEU A 121 6.45 5.35 -16.58
CA LEU A 121 6.61 5.84 -15.21
C LEU A 121 5.52 6.86 -14.84
N VAL A 122 5.20 7.79 -15.74
CA VAL A 122 4.10 8.75 -15.52
C VAL A 122 2.76 8.04 -15.38
N LYS A 123 2.48 7.03 -16.21
CA LYS A 123 1.25 6.22 -16.09
C LYS A 123 1.18 5.51 -14.74
N GLU A 124 2.28 5.00 -14.22
CA GLU A 124 2.35 4.36 -12.90
C GLU A 124 2.06 5.36 -11.77
N ILE A 125 2.68 6.54 -11.78
CA ILE A 125 2.44 7.63 -10.83
C ILE A 125 0.96 8.04 -10.82
N LEU A 126 0.39 8.31 -12.00
CA LEU A 126 -1.02 8.69 -12.13
C LEU A 126 -1.97 7.58 -11.67
N SER A 127 -1.59 6.32 -11.85
CA SER A 127 -2.40 5.20 -11.42
C SER A 127 -2.45 5.05 -9.91
N ILE A 128 -1.36 5.34 -9.19
CA ILE A 128 -1.32 5.36 -7.73
C ILE A 128 -2.17 6.52 -7.20
N SER A 129 -2.02 7.72 -7.78
CA SER A 129 -2.84 8.89 -7.39
C SER A 129 -4.35 8.64 -7.57
N LYS A 130 -4.76 7.95 -8.66
CA LYS A 130 -6.17 7.59 -8.87
C LYS A 130 -6.68 6.56 -7.87
N LEU A 131 -5.83 5.67 -7.38
CA LEU A 131 -6.20 4.69 -6.35
C LEU A 131 -6.50 5.37 -5.02
N GLU A 132 -5.70 6.36 -4.62
CA GLU A 132 -5.93 7.15 -3.40
C GLU A 132 -7.25 7.93 -3.45
N MET A 133 -7.65 8.42 -4.63
CA MET A 133 -8.91 9.15 -4.79
C MET A 133 -10.15 8.24 -4.85
N ASN A 134 -10.01 6.98 -5.25
CA ASN A 134 -11.12 6.05 -5.49
C ASN A 134 -11.38 5.08 -4.33
N THR A 135 -10.97 5.39 -3.10
CA THR A 135 -11.23 4.57 -1.90
C THR A 135 -12.71 4.36 -1.59
N MET A 136 -13.62 5.11 -2.23
CA MET A 136 -15.08 4.95 -2.18
C MET A 136 -15.65 4.04 -3.28
N SER A 137 -14.83 3.18 -3.91
CA SER A 137 -15.25 2.33 -5.01
C SER A 137 -16.27 1.29 -4.56
N HIS A 138 -17.29 1.06 -5.36
CA HIS A 138 -18.27 0.00 -5.15
C HIS A 138 -17.57 -1.34 -4.98
N THR A 139 -17.84 -1.98 -3.86
CA THR A 139 -17.38 -3.33 -3.56
C THR A 139 -18.51 -4.29 -3.92
N GLU A 140 -18.23 -5.27 -4.74
CA GLU A 140 -19.19 -6.29 -5.18
C GLU A 140 -18.63 -7.69 -5.05
N LEU A 141 -19.48 -8.70 -5.13
CA LEU A 141 -19.05 -10.09 -5.10
C LEU A 141 -18.55 -10.48 -6.50
N LEU A 142 -17.27 -10.82 -6.60
CA LEU A 142 -16.55 -11.05 -7.85
C LEU A 142 -15.95 -12.45 -7.91
N SER A 143 -15.87 -13.01 -9.11
CA SER A 143 -15.16 -14.25 -9.37
C SER A 143 -13.68 -13.97 -9.64
N LEU A 144 -12.82 -14.23 -8.65
CA LEU A 144 -11.37 -14.12 -8.80
C LEU A 144 -10.84 -15.11 -9.84
N SER A 145 -11.46 -16.27 -9.97
CA SER A 145 -11.15 -17.26 -11.00
C SER A 145 -11.30 -16.69 -12.41
N ASN A 146 -12.39 -15.94 -12.65
CA ASN A 146 -12.63 -15.32 -13.97
C ASN A 146 -11.69 -14.15 -14.23
N ILE A 147 -11.41 -13.32 -13.23
CA ILE A 147 -10.44 -12.22 -13.32
C ILE A 147 -9.06 -12.79 -13.67
N LEU A 148 -8.61 -13.80 -12.95
CA LEU A 148 -7.32 -14.44 -13.19
C LEU A 148 -7.24 -15.05 -14.60
N LYS A 149 -8.27 -15.75 -15.06
CA LYS A 149 -8.34 -16.32 -16.41
C LYS A 149 -8.26 -15.23 -17.50
N ARG A 150 -8.92 -14.10 -17.30
CA ARG A 150 -8.92 -12.95 -18.24
C ARG A 150 -7.52 -12.31 -18.30
N VAL A 151 -6.93 -11.98 -17.15
CA VAL A 151 -5.60 -11.39 -17.06
C VAL A 151 -4.53 -12.33 -17.63
N TYR A 152 -4.58 -13.60 -17.28
CA TYR A 152 -3.68 -14.62 -17.84
C TYR A 152 -3.73 -14.64 -19.34
N LYS A 153 -4.94 -14.65 -19.96
CA LYS A 153 -5.11 -14.67 -21.41
C LYS A 153 -4.44 -13.46 -22.09
N HIS A 154 -4.48 -12.28 -21.48
CA HIS A 154 -3.85 -11.08 -22.00
C HIS A 154 -2.31 -11.12 -21.90
N LEU A 155 -1.75 -11.83 -20.90
CA LEU A 155 -0.32 -11.89 -20.66
C LEU A 155 0.40 -13.08 -21.34
N ILE A 156 -0.35 -14.04 -21.90
CA ILE A 156 0.21 -15.17 -22.67
C ILE A 156 1.19 -14.72 -23.77
N PRO A 157 0.89 -13.73 -24.64
CA PRO A 157 1.80 -13.33 -25.69
C PRO A 157 3.17 -12.89 -25.13
N LEU A 158 3.18 -12.12 -24.05
CA LEU A 158 4.40 -11.65 -23.40
C LEU A 158 5.23 -12.81 -22.82
N ALA A 159 4.58 -13.81 -22.24
CA ALA A 159 5.24 -15.01 -21.74
C ALA A 159 5.83 -15.87 -22.89
N ASN A 160 5.11 -15.98 -24.01
CA ASN A 160 5.56 -16.72 -25.18
C ASN A 160 6.79 -16.07 -25.84
N GLU A 161 6.88 -14.75 -25.91
CA GLU A 161 8.08 -14.02 -26.40
C GLU A 161 9.34 -14.39 -25.62
N LYS A 162 9.19 -14.65 -24.31
CA LYS A 162 10.28 -15.10 -23.43
C LYS A 162 10.40 -16.62 -23.32
N HIS A 163 9.62 -17.39 -24.08
CA HIS A 163 9.56 -18.85 -23.99
C HIS A 163 9.31 -19.38 -22.57
N ILE A 164 8.55 -18.63 -21.74
CA ILE A 164 8.23 -19.02 -20.37
C ILE A 164 7.16 -20.11 -20.41
N ARG A 165 7.40 -21.20 -19.67
CA ARG A 165 6.45 -22.29 -19.48
C ARG A 165 5.53 -21.97 -18.33
N ILE A 166 4.21 -21.84 -18.60
CA ILE A 166 3.23 -21.52 -17.56
C ILE A 166 2.51 -22.80 -17.12
N GLN A 167 2.65 -23.14 -15.84
CA GLN A 167 1.87 -24.17 -15.16
C GLN A 167 0.75 -23.49 -14.38
N LYS A 168 -0.48 -23.93 -14.58
CA LYS A 168 -1.64 -23.33 -13.92
C LYS A 168 -2.49 -24.37 -13.21
N ASN A 169 -2.88 -24.06 -11.98
CA ASN A 169 -3.85 -24.80 -11.18
C ASN A 169 -4.84 -23.78 -10.61
N ILE A 170 -5.95 -23.56 -11.30
CA ILE A 170 -6.91 -22.51 -10.97
C ILE A 170 -8.21 -23.20 -10.52
N SER A 171 -8.53 -23.09 -9.24
CA SER A 171 -9.83 -23.53 -8.70
C SER A 171 -10.96 -22.72 -9.33
N GLU A 172 -12.04 -23.40 -9.66
CA GLU A 172 -13.26 -22.76 -10.16
C GLU A 172 -14.01 -22.08 -9.01
N ASP A 173 -14.82 -21.07 -9.35
CA ASP A 173 -15.77 -20.43 -8.44
C ASP A 173 -15.18 -19.81 -7.15
N VAL A 174 -13.92 -19.39 -7.17
CA VAL A 174 -13.35 -18.62 -6.08
C VAL A 174 -13.91 -17.20 -6.12
N MET A 175 -14.77 -16.91 -5.12
CA MET A 175 -15.47 -15.63 -5.02
C MET A 175 -14.84 -14.77 -3.93
N MET A 176 -14.79 -13.45 -4.15
CA MET A 176 -14.36 -12.49 -3.15
C MET A 176 -15.10 -11.17 -3.27
N MET A 177 -15.21 -10.44 -2.16
CA MET A 177 -15.71 -9.07 -2.16
C MET A 177 -14.59 -8.11 -2.55
N GLY A 178 -14.84 -7.23 -3.53
CA GLY A 178 -13.83 -6.28 -3.96
C GLY A 178 -14.30 -5.36 -5.08
N ASN A 179 -13.38 -4.54 -5.56
CA ASN A 179 -13.56 -3.74 -6.77
C ASN A 179 -12.90 -4.47 -7.94
N GLU A 180 -13.66 -4.73 -9.02
CA GLU A 180 -13.17 -5.51 -10.16
C GLU A 180 -11.92 -4.90 -10.79
N LEU A 181 -11.93 -3.59 -11.03
CA LEU A 181 -10.82 -2.88 -11.65
C LEU A 181 -9.53 -2.96 -10.82
N LEU A 182 -9.65 -2.82 -9.49
CA LEU A 182 -8.51 -2.88 -8.58
C LEU A 182 -7.95 -4.30 -8.49
N LEU A 183 -8.82 -5.31 -8.43
CA LEU A 183 -8.41 -6.71 -8.40
C LEU A 183 -7.75 -7.13 -9.70
N GLU A 184 -8.34 -6.76 -10.85
CA GLU A 184 -7.75 -7.04 -12.16
C GLU A 184 -6.36 -6.41 -12.29
N LYS A 185 -6.21 -5.15 -11.85
CA LYS A 185 -4.93 -4.46 -11.84
C LYS A 185 -3.90 -5.12 -10.90
N ALA A 186 -4.31 -5.52 -9.71
CA ALA A 186 -3.43 -6.21 -8.76
C ALA A 186 -2.93 -7.54 -9.35
N VAL A 187 -3.84 -8.37 -9.86
CA VAL A 187 -3.51 -9.65 -10.51
C VAL A 187 -2.61 -9.44 -11.73
N HIS A 188 -2.92 -8.45 -12.56
CA HIS A 188 -2.09 -8.09 -13.72
C HIS A 188 -0.67 -7.70 -13.29
N ASN A 189 -0.52 -6.85 -12.28
CA ASN A 189 0.79 -6.41 -11.81
C ASN A 189 1.64 -7.57 -11.30
N ILE A 190 1.05 -8.47 -10.51
CA ILE A 190 1.79 -9.62 -9.96
C ILE A 190 2.26 -10.54 -11.08
N ILE A 191 1.38 -10.90 -12.03
CA ILE A 191 1.72 -11.82 -13.12
C ILE A 191 2.69 -11.17 -14.11
N SER A 192 2.46 -9.91 -14.47
CA SER A 192 3.35 -9.18 -15.40
C SER A 192 4.75 -8.99 -14.80
N ASN A 193 4.86 -8.71 -13.50
CA ASN A 193 6.14 -8.68 -12.80
C ASN A 193 6.85 -10.03 -12.84
N ALA A 194 6.13 -11.11 -12.54
CA ALA A 194 6.68 -12.45 -12.59
C ALA A 194 7.22 -12.78 -13.99
N ILE A 195 6.50 -12.44 -15.07
CA ILE A 195 6.96 -12.63 -16.46
C ILE A 195 8.14 -11.71 -16.78
N ARG A 196 8.07 -10.43 -16.42
CA ARG A 196 9.11 -9.42 -16.76
C ARG A 196 10.46 -9.78 -16.17
N HIS A 197 10.48 -10.20 -14.91
CA HIS A 197 11.71 -10.51 -14.18
C HIS A 197 12.19 -11.95 -14.34
N SER A 198 11.42 -12.82 -14.99
CA SER A 198 11.86 -14.17 -15.31
C SER A 198 12.85 -14.19 -16.48
N PRO A 199 13.90 -15.03 -16.42
CA PRO A 199 14.76 -15.26 -17.56
C PRO A 199 14.03 -15.98 -18.70
N VAL A 200 14.63 -15.96 -19.90
CA VAL A 200 14.12 -16.70 -21.06
C VAL A 200 14.08 -18.20 -20.76
N GLY A 201 12.96 -18.85 -21.06
CA GLY A 201 12.76 -20.30 -20.82
C GLY A 201 12.41 -20.68 -19.38
N ALA A 202 12.20 -19.72 -18.50
CA ALA A 202 11.81 -19.95 -17.10
C ALA A 202 10.44 -20.68 -16.96
N GLU A 203 10.13 -21.08 -15.74
CA GLU A 203 8.82 -21.61 -15.37
C GLU A 203 8.06 -20.63 -14.50
N LEU A 204 6.77 -20.44 -14.81
CA LEU A 204 5.83 -19.65 -14.03
C LEU A 204 4.69 -20.53 -13.54
N GLY A 205 4.52 -20.62 -12.23
CA GLY A 205 3.39 -21.32 -11.58
C GLY A 205 2.30 -20.32 -11.18
N LEU A 206 1.05 -20.61 -11.55
CA LEU A 206 -0.14 -19.87 -11.14
C LEU A 206 -1.08 -20.83 -10.40
N GLU A 207 -1.24 -20.64 -9.11
CA GLU A 207 -2.12 -21.47 -8.29
C GLU A 207 -3.17 -20.58 -7.62
N LEU A 208 -4.45 -20.86 -7.87
CA LEU A 208 -5.56 -20.22 -7.19
C LEU A 208 -6.30 -21.27 -6.38
N SER A 209 -6.32 -21.11 -5.07
CA SER A 209 -7.12 -21.86 -4.12
C SER A 209 -8.22 -20.98 -3.53
N PHE A 210 -9.04 -21.55 -2.65
CA PHE A 210 -10.16 -20.83 -2.04
C PHE A 210 -9.72 -19.63 -1.18
N ASP A 211 -8.52 -19.67 -0.61
CA ASP A 211 -7.98 -18.71 0.35
C ASP A 211 -6.73 -17.95 -0.16
N SER A 212 -6.14 -18.36 -1.28
CA SER A 212 -4.88 -17.79 -1.74
C SER A 212 -4.71 -17.81 -3.25
N LEU A 213 -4.07 -16.75 -3.77
CA LEU A 213 -3.49 -16.69 -5.11
C LEU A 213 -1.96 -16.72 -4.96
N LEU A 214 -1.35 -17.76 -5.51
CA LEU A 214 0.09 -17.94 -5.50
C LEU A 214 0.66 -17.84 -6.90
N VAL A 215 1.62 -16.94 -7.08
CA VAL A 215 2.38 -16.77 -8.32
C VAL A 215 3.85 -17.08 -8.03
N ARG A 216 4.41 -18.09 -8.69
CA ARG A 216 5.80 -18.50 -8.53
C ARG A 216 6.54 -18.37 -9.86
N ASN A 217 7.71 -17.79 -9.85
CA ASN A 217 8.60 -17.76 -10.99
C ASN A 217 9.94 -18.38 -10.66
N SER A 218 10.55 -19.06 -11.62
CA SER A 218 11.87 -19.67 -11.46
C SER A 218 12.99 -18.79 -12.01
N GLY A 219 14.21 -19.01 -11.52
CA GLY A 219 15.41 -18.38 -12.05
C GLY A 219 15.69 -16.97 -11.53
N VAL A 220 14.93 -16.51 -10.54
CA VAL A 220 15.17 -15.24 -9.84
C VAL A 220 15.23 -15.50 -8.35
N ASN A 221 16.20 -14.90 -7.69
CA ASN A 221 16.28 -14.91 -6.23
C ASN A 221 16.28 -13.48 -5.73
N ILE A 222 15.43 -13.17 -4.77
CA ILE A 222 15.38 -11.87 -4.10
C ILE A 222 16.11 -12.02 -2.78
N PRO A 223 17.15 -11.19 -2.51
CA PRO A 223 17.83 -11.21 -1.22
C PRO A 223 16.87 -10.95 -0.07
N ASP A 224 17.07 -11.63 1.07
CA ASP A 224 16.19 -11.47 2.24
C ASP A 224 16.14 -10.02 2.76
N GLU A 225 17.21 -9.26 2.63
CA GLU A 225 17.32 -7.84 3.00
C GLU A 225 16.46 -6.91 2.14
N ASP A 226 15.97 -7.39 1.00
CA ASP A 226 15.16 -6.63 0.06
C ASP A 226 13.67 -6.98 0.14
N LEU A 227 13.30 -8.06 0.85
CA LEU A 227 11.91 -8.51 0.95
C LEU A 227 10.99 -7.44 1.55
N ASP A 228 11.42 -6.77 2.60
CA ASP A 228 10.65 -5.71 3.27
C ASP A 228 10.49 -4.46 2.40
N LYS A 229 11.36 -4.29 1.39
CA LYS A 229 11.37 -3.13 0.49
C LYS A 229 10.56 -3.35 -0.79
N LEU A 230 10.16 -4.58 -1.10
CA LEU A 230 9.47 -4.91 -2.36
C LEU A 230 8.16 -4.14 -2.57
N PHE A 231 7.50 -3.75 -1.49
CA PHE A 231 6.26 -2.96 -1.53
C PHE A 231 6.51 -1.45 -1.49
N THR A 232 7.78 -1.03 -1.43
CA THR A 232 8.14 0.38 -1.51
C THR A 232 7.99 0.84 -2.97
N PRO A 233 7.24 1.90 -3.25
CA PRO A 233 7.09 2.41 -4.61
C PRO A 233 8.43 2.68 -5.28
N PHE A 234 8.58 2.26 -6.55
CA PHE A 234 9.80 2.42 -7.37
C PHE A 234 11.03 1.66 -6.88
N TYR A 235 10.88 0.82 -5.87
CA TYR A 235 11.99 -0.04 -5.46
C TYR A 235 12.24 -1.13 -6.50
N CYS A 236 13.50 -1.28 -6.91
CA CYS A 236 13.93 -2.32 -7.85
C CYS A 236 15.27 -2.91 -7.39
N VAL A 237 15.32 -4.22 -7.25
CA VAL A 237 16.52 -4.96 -6.81
C VAL A 237 17.66 -4.87 -7.84
N GLU A 238 17.34 -4.73 -9.13
CA GLU A 238 18.32 -4.80 -10.23
C GLU A 238 19.09 -3.51 -10.54
N LYS A 239 18.85 -2.38 -9.85
CA LYS A 239 19.58 -1.12 -10.11
C LYS A 239 21.10 -1.19 -9.81
N SER A 240 21.59 -2.29 -9.21
CA SER A 240 22.99 -2.45 -8.86
C SER A 240 23.86 -3.15 -9.93
N HIS A 241 23.30 -3.76 -10.97
CA HIS A 241 24.06 -4.60 -11.91
C HIS A 241 24.18 -4.07 -13.34
N ASN A 242 23.60 -2.94 -13.71
CA ASN A 242 23.79 -2.30 -15.02
C ASN A 242 24.68 -1.04 -14.93
N LYS A 243 25.84 -1.18 -14.30
CA LYS A 243 26.97 -0.30 -14.50
C LYS A 243 28.09 -1.11 -15.18
N LEU A 244 27.96 -1.32 -16.48
CA LEU A 244 29.11 -1.59 -17.39
C LEU A 244 28.75 -0.98 -18.75
#